data_39ba552a6fc5bc275a3c4dd92a52a828
#
_entry.id   39ba552a6fc5bc275a3c4dd92a52a828
#
_cell.length_a   1.000
_cell.length_b   1.000
_cell.length_c   1.000
_cell.angle_alpha   90.00
_cell.angle_beta   90.00
_cell.angle_gamma   90.00
#
_symmetry.space_group_name_H-M   'P 1'
#
loop_
_entity.id
_entity.type
_entity.pdbx_description
1 polymer ?
#
loop_
_entity_poly.entity_id
_entity_poly.type
_entity_poly.pdbx_seq_one_letter_code
_entity_poly.pdbx_strand_id
1 'polypeptide(L)'
;MEDIALAAGVTRQTVYAHFPSREALIVAVVEALRAEGFAALDAARLDALPPAEALAQLIDLGWQLIRRFPPLLDPSVARIPGPDGGDSHQLVTPHLEGIIRRGQRNGDFDRSLPTAWIAAAIFGLGHAAAEQVGAGRLSPATARAVLLESVLRLCGAADAR
;
A
#
# COMPACT_ATOMS: atom_id res chain seq x y z
N MET A 1 20.47 -14.38 6.05
CA MET A 1 20.98 -13.84 7.34
C MET A 1 22.41 -13.33 7.22
N GLU A 2 23.28 -14.01 6.51
CA GLU A 2 24.67 -13.57 6.30
C GLU A 2 24.76 -12.29 5.48
N ASP A 3 24.05 -12.23 4.34
CA ASP A 3 23.99 -11.04 3.48
C ASP A 3 23.37 -9.84 4.21
N ILE A 4 22.42 -10.11 5.12
CA ILE A 4 21.80 -9.06 5.94
C ILE A 4 22.79 -8.50 6.95
N ALA A 5 23.56 -9.36 7.62
CA ALA A 5 24.60 -8.95 8.55
C ALA A 5 25.68 -8.10 7.84
N LEU A 6 26.09 -8.53 6.65
CA LEU A 6 27.04 -7.81 5.81
C LEU A 6 26.49 -6.42 5.41
N ALA A 7 25.24 -6.36 4.93
CA ALA A 7 24.59 -5.11 4.52
C ALA A 7 24.40 -4.14 5.69
N ALA A 8 24.14 -4.66 6.90
CA ALA A 8 23.97 -3.88 8.11
C ALA A 8 25.29 -3.51 8.80
N GLY A 9 26.45 -4.02 8.34
CA GLY A 9 27.75 -3.76 8.96
C GLY A 9 27.91 -4.38 10.35
N VAL A 10 27.20 -5.47 10.63
CA VAL A 10 27.22 -6.18 11.92
C VAL A 10 27.61 -7.66 11.75
N THR A 11 27.89 -8.35 12.85
CA THR A 11 28.17 -9.78 12.79
C THR A 11 26.86 -10.61 12.64
N ARG A 12 26.98 -11.81 12.04
CA ARG A 12 25.86 -12.77 11.98
C ARG A 12 25.29 -13.08 13.38
N GLN A 13 26.18 -13.18 14.39
CA GLN A 13 25.77 -13.41 15.76
C GLN A 13 24.90 -12.27 16.30
N THR A 14 25.24 -11.02 15.97
CA THR A 14 24.44 -9.85 16.34
C THR A 14 23.04 -9.93 15.73
N VAL A 15 22.94 -10.30 14.44
CA VAL A 15 21.63 -10.44 13.80
C VAL A 15 20.79 -11.52 14.47
N TYR A 16 21.38 -12.69 14.77
CA TYR A 16 20.66 -13.78 15.45
C TYR A 16 20.30 -13.46 16.90
N ALA A 17 21.06 -12.60 17.59
CA ALA A 17 20.71 -12.14 18.94
C ALA A 17 19.41 -11.30 18.95
N HIS A 18 19.14 -10.58 17.88
CA HIS A 18 17.90 -9.77 17.73
C HIS A 18 16.78 -10.52 17.02
N PHE A 19 17.10 -11.33 16.02
CA PHE A 19 16.13 -12.06 15.20
C PHE A 19 16.51 -13.53 15.13
N PRO A 20 15.86 -14.39 15.94
CA PRO A 20 16.24 -15.81 16.07
C PRO A 20 16.07 -16.60 14.78
N SER A 21 15.26 -16.11 13.83
CA SER A 21 15.07 -16.72 12.52
C SER A 21 14.89 -15.65 11.42
N ARG A 22 14.93 -16.10 10.15
CA ARG A 22 14.64 -15.24 9.00
C ARG A 22 13.18 -14.77 9.02
N GLU A 23 12.27 -15.63 9.44
CA GLU A 23 10.83 -15.33 9.58
C GLU A 23 10.61 -14.24 10.63
N ALA A 24 11.27 -14.33 11.79
CA ALA A 24 11.21 -13.31 12.84
C ALA A 24 11.69 -11.94 12.33
N LEU A 25 12.75 -11.91 11.52
CA LEU A 25 13.23 -10.69 10.89
C LEU A 25 12.20 -10.13 9.89
N ILE A 26 11.60 -10.97 9.03
CA ILE A 26 10.59 -10.54 8.07
C ILE A 26 9.38 -9.94 8.80
N VAL A 27 8.90 -10.58 9.86
CA VAL A 27 7.82 -10.07 10.71
C VAL A 27 8.18 -8.69 11.25
N ALA A 28 9.35 -8.52 11.85
CA ALA A 28 9.79 -7.25 12.41
C ALA A 28 9.92 -6.14 11.34
N VAL A 29 10.39 -6.47 10.14
CA VAL A 29 10.43 -5.52 9.01
C VAL A 29 9.03 -5.12 8.58
N VAL A 30 8.10 -6.07 8.45
CA VAL A 30 6.70 -5.78 8.09
C VAL A 30 6.03 -4.89 9.14
N GLU A 31 6.28 -5.14 10.43
CA GLU A 31 5.77 -4.31 11.53
C GLU A 31 6.33 -2.88 11.49
N ALA A 32 7.63 -2.74 11.25
CA ALA A 32 8.25 -1.42 11.12
C ALA A 32 7.68 -0.63 9.93
N LEU A 33 7.48 -1.30 8.79
CA LEU A 33 6.87 -0.68 7.60
C LEU A 33 5.40 -0.30 7.83
N ARG A 34 4.66 -1.11 8.57
CA ARG A 34 3.28 -0.77 8.97
C ARG A 34 3.25 0.47 9.85
N ALA A 35 4.11 0.54 10.87
CA ALA A 35 4.19 1.70 11.76
C ALA A 35 4.56 2.98 10.98
N GLU A 36 5.50 2.89 10.04
CA GLU A 36 5.87 4.00 9.16
C GLU A 36 4.71 4.39 8.23
N GLY A 37 4.02 3.41 7.64
CA GLY A 37 2.84 3.64 6.81
C GLY A 37 1.71 4.34 7.57
N PHE A 38 1.45 3.96 8.81
CA PHE A 38 0.50 4.64 9.69
C PHE A 38 0.86 6.09 9.95
N ALA A 39 2.11 6.36 10.34
CA ALA A 39 2.56 7.71 10.59
C ALA A 39 2.44 8.59 9.34
N ALA A 40 2.72 8.04 8.16
CA ALA A 40 2.57 8.74 6.88
C ALA A 40 1.09 9.01 6.54
N LEU A 41 0.18 8.06 6.81
CA LEU A 41 -1.26 8.23 6.59
C LEU A 41 -1.84 9.31 7.52
N ASP A 42 -1.46 9.31 8.78
CA ASP A 42 -1.91 10.31 9.76
C ASP A 42 -1.40 11.72 9.38
N ALA A 43 -0.14 11.82 9.01
CA ALA A 43 0.47 13.08 8.58
C ALA A 43 -0.14 13.63 7.27
N ALA A 44 -0.65 12.77 6.41
CA ALA A 44 -1.20 13.15 5.10
C ALA A 44 -2.53 13.93 5.19
N ARG A 45 -3.23 13.91 6.33
CA ARG A 45 -4.50 14.64 6.55
C ARG A 45 -5.49 14.44 5.39
N LEU A 46 -5.66 13.18 4.92
CA LEU A 46 -6.48 12.82 3.76
C LEU A 46 -7.95 13.26 3.88
N ASP A 47 -8.42 13.46 5.09
CA ASP A 47 -9.74 13.98 5.41
C ASP A 47 -9.96 15.44 5.00
N ALA A 48 -8.90 16.23 4.96
CA ALA A 48 -8.92 17.65 4.59
C ALA A 48 -8.85 17.89 3.06
N LEU A 49 -8.52 16.87 2.29
CA LEU A 49 -8.36 16.98 0.83
C LEU A 49 -9.67 16.67 0.07
N PRO A 50 -9.87 17.22 -1.14
CA PRO A 50 -10.88 16.75 -2.07
C PRO A 50 -10.73 15.23 -2.30
N PRO A 51 -11.83 14.46 -2.48
CA PRO A 51 -11.78 13.00 -2.57
C PRO A 51 -10.81 12.45 -3.62
N ALA A 52 -10.76 13.04 -4.81
CA ALA A 52 -9.84 12.61 -5.87
C ALA A 52 -8.36 12.83 -5.51
N GLU A 53 -8.05 13.97 -4.88
CA GLU A 53 -6.70 14.29 -4.40
C GLU A 53 -6.30 13.40 -3.23
N ALA A 54 -7.21 13.16 -2.27
CA ALA A 54 -6.99 12.25 -1.16
C ALA A 54 -6.69 10.82 -1.65
N LEU A 55 -7.43 10.36 -2.68
CA LEU A 55 -7.23 9.05 -3.29
C LEU A 55 -5.88 8.97 -4.00
N ALA A 56 -5.50 10.00 -4.76
CA ALA A 56 -4.19 10.07 -5.41
C ALA A 56 -3.05 10.03 -4.38
N GLN A 57 -3.17 10.80 -3.31
CA GLN A 57 -2.15 10.82 -2.25
C GLN A 57 -2.05 9.47 -1.51
N LEU A 58 -3.18 8.82 -1.24
CA LEU A 58 -3.20 7.49 -0.63
C LEU A 58 -2.49 6.45 -1.52
N ILE A 59 -2.75 6.47 -2.83
CA ILE A 59 -2.08 5.60 -3.81
C ILE A 59 -0.57 5.88 -3.83
N ASP A 60 -0.17 7.15 -3.78
CA ASP A 60 1.24 7.54 -3.78
C ASP A 60 1.98 7.04 -2.54
N LEU A 61 1.37 7.15 -1.36
CA LEU A 61 1.93 6.63 -0.12
C LEU A 61 2.13 5.10 -0.20
N GLY A 62 1.12 4.37 -0.66
CA GLY A 62 1.22 2.92 -0.87
C GLY A 62 2.31 2.56 -1.89
N TRP A 63 2.38 3.32 -3.00
CA TRP A 63 3.38 3.09 -4.05
C TRP A 63 4.81 3.34 -3.58
N GLN A 64 5.05 4.37 -2.77
CA GLN A 64 6.35 4.65 -2.17
C GLN A 64 6.79 3.51 -1.25
N LEU A 65 5.87 2.98 -0.44
CA LEU A 65 6.15 1.87 0.48
C LEU A 65 6.53 0.60 -0.30
N ILE A 66 5.77 0.25 -1.34
CA ILE A 66 6.03 -0.89 -2.22
C ILE A 66 7.40 -0.74 -2.91
N ARG A 67 7.73 0.44 -3.43
CA ARG A 67 9.04 0.69 -4.05
C ARG A 67 10.19 0.53 -3.08
N ARG A 68 10.01 0.92 -1.83
CA ARG A 68 11.02 0.80 -0.79
C ARG A 68 11.23 -0.65 -0.34
N PHE A 69 10.14 -1.43 -0.31
CA PHE A 69 10.18 -2.82 0.09
C PHE A 69 9.36 -3.70 -0.87
N PRO A 70 9.92 -4.05 -2.04
CA PRO A 70 9.24 -4.88 -3.05
C PRO A 70 8.65 -6.21 -2.53
N PRO A 71 9.24 -6.87 -1.49
CA PRO A 71 8.63 -8.07 -0.93
C PRO A 71 7.22 -7.90 -0.37
N LEU A 72 6.73 -6.68 -0.13
CA LEU A 72 5.31 -6.44 0.22
C LEU A 72 4.33 -6.89 -0.88
N LEU A 73 4.82 -7.08 -2.09
CA LEU A 73 4.04 -7.61 -3.22
C LEU A 73 3.92 -9.12 -3.22
N ASP A 74 4.77 -9.82 -2.45
CA ASP A 74 4.65 -11.26 -2.29
C ASP A 74 3.40 -11.56 -1.45
N PRO A 75 2.44 -12.36 -1.99
CA PRO A 75 1.23 -12.70 -1.26
C PRO A 75 1.48 -13.40 0.08
N SER A 76 2.63 -14.05 0.25
CA SER A 76 3.02 -14.66 1.51
C SER A 76 3.41 -13.62 2.56
N VAL A 77 4.09 -12.55 2.15
CA VAL A 77 4.47 -11.42 3.01
C VAL A 77 3.23 -10.55 3.32
N ALA A 78 2.39 -10.30 2.33
CA ALA A 78 1.16 -9.51 2.50
C ALA A 78 0.19 -10.15 3.52
N ARG A 79 0.23 -11.49 3.66
CA ARG A 79 -0.60 -12.27 4.60
C ARG A 79 0.03 -12.46 5.97
N ILE A 80 1.24 -11.95 6.25
CA ILE A 80 1.80 -11.99 7.59
C ILE A 80 0.88 -11.19 8.52
N PRO A 81 0.25 -11.83 9.53
CA PRO A 81 -0.65 -11.14 10.42
C PRO A 81 0.10 -10.05 11.19
N GLY A 82 -0.54 -8.89 11.35
CA GLY A 82 -0.05 -7.88 12.28
C GLY A 82 -0.22 -8.32 13.75
N PRO A 83 0.21 -7.48 14.70
CA PRO A 83 0.02 -7.72 16.13
C PRO A 83 -1.45 -8.00 16.49
N ASP A 84 -2.38 -7.37 15.76
CA ASP A 84 -3.83 -7.50 15.93
C ASP A 84 -4.46 -8.61 15.07
N GLY A 85 -3.65 -9.46 14.45
CA GLY A 85 -4.11 -10.57 13.58
C GLY A 85 -4.58 -10.12 12.18
N GLY A 86 -4.50 -8.84 11.88
CA GLY A 86 -4.95 -8.26 10.60
C GLY A 86 -3.89 -8.34 9.49
N ASP A 87 -4.36 -8.36 8.24
CA ASP A 87 -3.49 -8.27 7.07
C ASP A 87 -3.01 -6.81 6.82
N SER A 88 -2.10 -6.62 5.88
CA SER A 88 -1.54 -5.29 5.54
C SER A 88 -2.58 -4.32 5.00
N HIS A 89 -3.71 -4.80 4.44
CA HIS A 89 -4.78 -3.96 3.91
C HIS A 89 -5.67 -3.37 5.01
N GLN A 90 -5.79 -4.05 6.16
CA GLN A 90 -6.66 -3.61 7.26
C GLN A 90 -6.32 -2.20 7.76
N LEU A 91 -5.07 -1.78 7.63
CA LEU A 91 -4.62 -0.45 8.01
C LEU A 91 -5.12 0.64 7.04
N VAL A 92 -5.12 0.31 5.76
CA VAL A 92 -5.44 1.25 4.68
C VAL A 92 -6.93 1.26 4.36
N THR A 93 -7.61 0.12 4.54
CA THR A 93 -9.03 -0.05 4.17
C THR A 93 -9.94 1.01 4.78
N PRO A 94 -9.89 1.36 6.08
CA PRO A 94 -10.77 2.37 6.64
C PRO A 94 -10.58 3.76 6.01
N HIS A 95 -9.34 4.15 5.73
CA HIS A 95 -9.02 5.42 5.06
C HIS A 95 -9.55 5.42 3.63
N LEU A 96 -9.27 4.35 2.87
CA LEU A 96 -9.72 4.19 1.49
C LEU A 96 -11.24 4.24 1.37
N GLU A 97 -11.95 3.45 2.17
CA GLU A 97 -13.41 3.47 2.20
C GLU A 97 -13.98 4.82 2.66
N GLY A 98 -13.31 5.48 3.60
CA GLY A 98 -13.68 6.83 4.06
C GLY A 98 -13.62 7.84 2.92
N ILE A 99 -12.57 7.82 2.10
CA ILE A 99 -12.39 8.66 0.92
C ILE A 99 -13.49 8.36 -0.12
N ILE A 100 -13.70 7.07 -0.44
CA ILE A 100 -14.69 6.66 -1.43
C ILE A 100 -16.10 7.10 -1.00
N ARG A 101 -16.49 6.80 0.25
CA ARG A 101 -17.80 7.22 0.79
C ARG A 101 -17.99 8.73 0.78
N ARG A 102 -16.94 9.50 1.07
CA ARG A 102 -16.99 10.97 0.99
C ARG A 102 -17.19 11.44 -0.44
N GLY A 103 -16.43 10.90 -1.41
CA GLY A 103 -16.58 11.22 -2.82
C GLY A 103 -17.97 10.86 -3.36
N GLN A 104 -18.51 9.71 -2.98
CA GLN A 104 -19.86 9.30 -3.35
C GLN A 104 -20.93 10.22 -2.74
N ARG A 105 -20.79 10.63 -1.47
CA ARG A 105 -21.75 11.58 -0.85
C ARG A 105 -21.73 12.97 -1.52
N ASN A 106 -20.56 13.44 -1.87
CA ASN A 106 -20.39 14.77 -2.49
C ASN A 106 -20.80 14.78 -3.96
N GLY A 107 -20.88 13.62 -4.62
CA GLY A 107 -21.10 13.51 -6.06
C GLY A 107 -19.83 13.57 -6.90
N ASP A 108 -18.66 13.54 -6.26
CA ASP A 108 -17.34 13.46 -6.92
C ASP A 108 -17.08 12.08 -7.52
N PHE A 109 -17.69 11.05 -6.92
CA PHE A 109 -17.60 9.64 -7.34
C PHE A 109 -18.97 9.04 -7.58
N ASP A 110 -19.01 8.09 -8.53
CA ASP A 110 -20.22 7.33 -8.86
C ASP A 110 -20.71 6.51 -7.66
N ARG A 111 -22.03 6.50 -7.47
CA ARG A 111 -22.72 5.76 -6.40
C ARG A 111 -23.21 4.38 -6.84
N SER A 112 -23.02 4.03 -8.12
CA SER A 112 -23.54 2.77 -8.68
C SER A 112 -22.85 1.54 -8.11
N LEU A 113 -21.58 1.68 -7.68
CA LEU A 113 -20.81 0.58 -7.12
C LEU A 113 -20.68 0.69 -5.60
N PRO A 114 -20.79 -0.46 -4.88
CA PRO A 114 -20.57 -0.47 -3.43
C PRO A 114 -19.14 -0.04 -3.06
N THR A 115 -19.00 0.76 -2.00
CA THR A 115 -17.70 1.23 -1.49
C THR A 115 -16.70 0.09 -1.27
N ALA A 116 -17.14 -1.02 -0.64
CA ALA A 116 -16.29 -2.17 -0.36
C ALA A 116 -15.79 -2.84 -1.64
N TRP A 117 -16.61 -2.88 -2.71
CA TRP A 117 -16.19 -3.40 -4.01
C TRP A 117 -15.12 -2.53 -4.65
N ILE A 118 -15.32 -1.21 -4.64
CA ILE A 118 -14.33 -0.26 -5.17
C ILE A 118 -13.01 -0.41 -4.41
N ALA A 119 -13.03 -0.49 -3.09
CA ALA A 119 -11.83 -0.67 -2.26
C ALA A 119 -11.09 -1.97 -2.62
N ALA A 120 -11.80 -3.09 -2.72
CA ALA A 120 -11.22 -4.38 -3.11
C ALA A 120 -10.61 -4.33 -4.53
N ALA A 121 -11.28 -3.68 -5.47
CA ALA A 121 -10.78 -3.52 -6.84
C ALA A 121 -9.52 -2.64 -6.89
N ILE A 122 -9.44 -1.58 -6.07
CA ILE A 122 -8.24 -0.74 -5.96
C ILE A 122 -7.03 -1.54 -5.47
N PHE A 123 -7.18 -2.38 -4.46
CA PHE A 123 -6.11 -3.29 -4.04
C PHE A 123 -5.71 -4.26 -5.16
N GLY A 124 -6.68 -4.84 -5.88
CA GLY A 124 -6.41 -5.71 -7.03
C GLY A 124 -5.62 -5.00 -8.13
N LEU A 125 -6.00 -3.76 -8.47
CA LEU A 125 -5.27 -2.92 -9.44
C LEU A 125 -3.85 -2.60 -8.96
N GLY A 126 -3.67 -2.31 -7.68
CA GLY A 126 -2.36 -2.07 -7.06
C GLY A 126 -1.44 -3.29 -7.21
N HIS A 127 -1.94 -4.49 -6.89
CA HIS A 127 -1.19 -5.74 -7.06
C HIS A 127 -0.84 -5.99 -8.53
N ALA A 128 -1.81 -5.80 -9.44
CA ALA A 128 -1.56 -5.96 -10.87
C ALA A 128 -0.48 -4.99 -11.39
N ALA A 129 -0.54 -3.70 -10.99
CA ALA A 129 0.45 -2.72 -11.37
C ALA A 129 1.86 -3.12 -10.89
N ALA A 130 1.95 -3.59 -9.67
CA ALA A 130 3.20 -4.04 -9.07
C ALA A 130 3.76 -5.29 -9.74
N GLU A 131 2.92 -6.26 -10.09
CA GLU A 131 3.32 -7.43 -10.86
C GLU A 131 3.89 -7.06 -12.25
N GLN A 132 3.27 -6.06 -12.94
CA GLN A 132 3.78 -5.56 -14.22
C GLN A 132 5.18 -4.96 -14.08
N VAL A 133 5.45 -4.25 -12.96
CA VAL A 133 6.79 -3.71 -12.67
C VAL A 133 7.77 -4.84 -12.35
N GLY A 134 7.40 -5.78 -11.50
CA GLY A 134 8.25 -6.91 -11.14
C GLY A 134 8.63 -7.78 -12.33
N ALA A 135 7.72 -7.91 -13.31
CA ALA A 135 7.95 -8.61 -14.58
C ALA A 135 8.71 -7.77 -15.63
N GLY A 136 9.08 -6.53 -15.32
CA GLY A 136 9.76 -5.62 -16.25
C GLY A 136 8.91 -5.13 -17.42
N ARG A 137 7.57 -5.33 -17.38
CA ARG A 137 6.66 -4.91 -18.46
C ARG A 137 6.27 -3.44 -18.39
N LEU A 138 6.28 -2.85 -17.19
CA LEU A 138 6.06 -1.42 -16.98
C LEU A 138 7.18 -0.82 -16.13
N SER A 139 7.52 0.45 -16.42
CA SER A 139 8.34 1.21 -15.50
C SER A 139 7.55 1.56 -14.23
N PRO A 140 8.20 1.74 -13.06
CA PRO A 140 7.52 2.17 -11.83
C PRO A 140 6.71 3.47 -12.01
N ALA A 141 7.20 4.41 -12.80
CA ALA A 141 6.52 5.67 -13.06
C ALA A 141 5.26 5.46 -13.92
N THR A 142 5.36 4.64 -14.97
CA THR A 142 4.22 4.31 -15.83
C THR A 142 3.15 3.52 -15.05
N ALA A 143 3.56 2.53 -14.27
CA ALA A 143 2.63 1.72 -13.48
C ALA A 143 1.84 2.57 -12.46
N ARG A 144 2.52 3.53 -11.77
CA ARG A 144 1.86 4.49 -10.89
C ARG A 144 0.83 5.33 -11.63
N ALA A 145 1.19 5.89 -12.80
CA ALA A 145 0.29 6.75 -13.58
C ALA A 145 -0.95 5.97 -14.06
N VAL A 146 -0.74 4.77 -14.60
CA VAL A 146 -1.82 3.89 -15.06
C VAL A 146 -2.70 3.44 -13.90
N LEU A 147 -2.12 3.11 -12.74
CA LEU A 147 -2.86 2.76 -11.54
C LEU A 147 -3.79 3.89 -11.12
N LEU A 148 -3.26 5.10 -10.96
CA LEU A 148 -4.05 6.27 -10.55
C LEU A 148 -5.19 6.54 -11.53
N GLU A 149 -4.92 6.54 -12.84
CA GLU A 149 -5.94 6.76 -13.86
C GLU A 149 -7.02 5.68 -13.82
N SER A 150 -6.63 4.41 -13.68
CA SER A 150 -7.58 3.29 -13.60
C SER A 150 -8.47 3.39 -12.37
N VAL A 151 -7.92 3.79 -11.23
CA VAL A 151 -8.68 3.97 -9.98
C VAL A 151 -9.66 5.13 -10.10
N LEU A 152 -9.26 6.27 -10.65
CA LEU A 152 -10.16 7.40 -10.85
C LEU A 152 -11.31 7.06 -11.80
N ARG A 153 -11.04 6.34 -12.89
CA ARG A 153 -12.08 5.82 -13.80
C ARG A 153 -13.02 4.83 -13.10
N LEU A 154 -12.48 3.92 -12.27
CA LEU A 154 -13.28 3.00 -11.48
C LEU A 154 -14.23 3.74 -10.53
N CYS A 155 -13.78 4.83 -9.95
CA CYS A 155 -14.61 5.68 -9.10
C CYS A 155 -15.61 6.53 -9.88
N GLY A 156 -15.58 6.52 -11.23
CA GLY A 156 -16.42 7.39 -12.06
C GLY A 156 -16.11 8.86 -11.82
N ALA A 157 -14.90 9.21 -11.36
CA ALA A 157 -14.49 10.59 -11.23
C ALA A 157 -14.55 11.23 -12.61
N ALA A 158 -15.36 12.29 -12.74
CA ALA A 158 -15.41 13.07 -13.95
C ALA A 158 -13.99 13.52 -14.30
N ASP A 159 -13.60 13.33 -15.57
CA ASP A 159 -12.26 13.60 -16.09
C ASP A 159 -11.58 14.78 -15.39
N ALA A 160 -10.58 14.50 -14.57
CA ALA A 160 -9.59 15.48 -14.15
C ALA A 160 -8.72 15.80 -15.38
N ARG A 161 -9.27 16.62 -16.28
CA ARG A 161 -8.53 17.24 -17.37
C ARG A 161 -7.87 18.52 -16.89
#